data_664cd4432bcc9618dd743064fb5c36a8
#
_entry.id   664cd4432bcc9618dd743064fb5c36a8
#
_cell.length_a   1.000
_cell.length_b   1.000
_cell.length_c   1.000
_cell.angle_alpha   90.00
_cell.angle_beta   90.00
_cell.angle_gamma   90.00
#
_symmetry.space_group_name_H-M   'P 1'
#
loop_
_entity.id
_entity.type
_entity.pdbx_description
1 polymer ?
#
loop_
_entity_poly.entity_id
_entity_poly.type
_entity_poly.pdbx_seq_one_letter_code
_entity_poly.pdbx_strand_id
1 'polypeptide(L)'
;LKKALGQPAAASFKHVSPAGAAIGLPLDETLRAMYHIAPETELSPLACAYARARGADRMSSFGDWIALSDVCDLSTAKLIQHEVSDGIIAPGYDADALEVLKSKKKGGYAIVQIDADYEPKPLETRTVFGVTFEQGRQDLDISNETMLQNVVTENKVISDEQRRDLIISLIVLKYTQSN
;
A
#
# COMPACT_ATOMS: atom_id res chain seq x y z
N LEU A 1 2.84 -6.70 -2.39
CA LEU A 1 4.07 -6.20 -1.76
C LEU A 1 4.52 -7.09 -0.61
N LYS A 2 3.70 -7.29 0.43
CA LYS A 2 4.06 -8.14 1.58
C LYS A 2 4.49 -9.54 1.16
N LYS A 3 3.72 -10.21 0.29
CA LYS A 3 4.03 -11.57 -0.20
C LYS A 3 5.37 -11.63 -0.93
N ALA A 4 5.70 -10.60 -1.72
CA ALA A 4 6.94 -10.55 -2.51
C ALA A 4 8.17 -10.15 -1.70
N LEU A 5 8.01 -9.32 -0.64
CA LEU A 5 9.13 -8.70 0.07
C LEU A 5 9.21 -9.07 1.56
N GLY A 6 8.24 -9.83 2.08
CA GLY A 6 8.24 -10.34 3.44
C GLY A 6 8.10 -9.27 4.54
N GLN A 7 7.70 -8.05 4.20
CA GLN A 7 7.59 -6.92 5.13
C GLN A 7 6.18 -6.34 5.12
N PRO A 8 5.72 -5.70 6.23
CA PRO A 8 4.49 -4.94 6.25
C PRO A 8 4.47 -3.93 5.12
N ALA A 9 3.33 -3.79 4.46
CA ALA A 9 3.17 -2.94 3.30
C ALA A 9 1.88 -2.13 3.39
N ALA A 10 1.87 -0.98 2.73
CA ALA A 10 0.70 -0.13 2.60
C ALA A 10 0.60 0.45 1.19
N ALA A 11 -0.60 0.79 0.80
CA ALA A 11 -0.86 1.53 -0.42
C ALA A 11 -1.93 2.61 -0.20
N SER A 12 -1.75 3.73 -0.87
CA SER A 12 -2.70 4.83 -0.96
C SER A 12 -3.34 4.77 -2.34
N PHE A 13 -4.62 4.44 -2.41
CA PHE A 13 -5.35 4.33 -3.67
C PHE A 13 -6.15 5.58 -3.96
N LYS A 14 -6.07 6.05 -5.18
CA LYS A 14 -6.95 7.07 -5.72
C LYS A 14 -7.72 6.46 -6.88
N HIS A 15 -9.07 6.48 -6.78
CA HIS A 15 -9.94 5.68 -7.65
C HIS A 15 -9.56 4.19 -7.56
N VAL A 16 -9.03 3.60 -8.61
CA VAL A 16 -8.61 2.19 -8.67
C VAL A 16 -7.11 2.02 -8.89
N SER A 17 -6.35 3.12 -8.83
CA SER A 17 -4.89 3.10 -9.03
C SER A 17 -4.15 3.51 -7.76
N PRO A 18 -2.99 2.91 -7.45
CA PRO A 18 -2.17 3.36 -6.35
C PRO A 18 -1.54 4.73 -6.68
N ALA A 19 -1.82 5.73 -5.84
CA ALA A 19 -1.09 7.00 -5.84
C ALA A 19 0.29 6.83 -5.22
N GLY A 20 0.44 5.86 -4.33
CA GLY A 20 1.71 5.45 -3.76
C GLY A 20 1.57 4.12 -3.04
N ALA A 21 2.68 3.39 -2.95
CA ALA A 21 2.77 2.14 -2.21
C ALA A 21 4.18 1.96 -1.66
N ALA A 22 4.29 1.32 -0.50
CA ALA A 22 5.58 1.14 0.16
C ALA A 22 5.57 -0.03 1.14
N ILE A 23 6.76 -0.41 1.57
CA ILE A 23 6.99 -1.36 2.67
C ILE A 23 7.52 -0.65 3.91
N GLY A 24 7.50 -1.34 5.04
CA GLY A 24 7.78 -0.81 6.38
C GLY A 24 9.25 -0.54 6.68
N LEU A 25 9.92 0.24 5.84
CA LEU A 25 11.28 0.70 6.11
C LEU A 25 11.27 1.92 7.05
N PRO A 26 12.20 2.02 8.01
CA PRO A 26 12.31 3.17 8.90
C PRO A 26 12.38 4.49 8.14
N LEU A 27 11.85 5.54 8.75
CA LEU A 27 11.96 6.90 8.23
C LEU A 27 13.15 7.60 8.87
N ASP A 28 14.02 8.17 8.05
CA ASP A 28 15.04 9.10 8.48
C ASP A 28 14.44 10.48 8.84
N GLU A 29 15.27 11.37 9.36
CA GLU A 29 14.84 12.73 9.76
C GLU A 29 14.27 13.53 8.59
N THR A 30 14.85 13.39 7.41
CA THR A 30 14.40 14.08 6.20
C THR A 30 12.99 13.65 5.80
N LEU A 31 12.75 12.35 5.76
CA LEU A 31 11.42 11.79 5.43
C LEU A 31 10.39 12.13 6.52
N ARG A 32 10.77 12.10 7.79
CA ARG A 32 9.87 12.53 8.88
C ARG A 32 9.46 13.99 8.70
N ALA A 33 10.41 14.88 8.42
CA ALA A 33 10.14 16.30 8.18
C ALA A 33 9.22 16.48 6.95
N MET A 34 9.51 15.79 5.84
CA MET A 34 8.69 15.85 4.62
C MET A 34 7.26 15.35 4.82
N TYR A 35 7.08 14.34 5.68
CA TYR A 35 5.77 13.75 5.96
C TYR A 35 5.06 14.40 7.16
N HIS A 36 5.64 15.45 7.73
CA HIS A 36 5.11 16.18 8.90
C HIS A 36 4.93 15.28 10.13
N ILE A 37 5.87 14.36 10.35
CA ILE A 37 5.89 13.45 11.49
C ILE A 37 6.92 13.96 12.49
N ALA A 38 6.50 14.21 13.72
CA ALA A 38 7.38 14.68 14.77
C ALA A 38 8.51 13.67 15.06
N PRO A 39 9.75 14.13 15.34
CA PRO A 39 10.90 13.25 15.55
C PRO A 39 10.68 12.20 16.64
N GLU A 40 9.97 12.56 17.71
CA GLU A 40 9.66 11.72 18.86
C GLU A 40 8.54 10.70 18.62
N THR A 41 7.85 10.76 17.49
CA THR A 41 6.75 9.85 17.19
C THR A 41 7.27 8.43 16.98
N GLU A 42 6.85 7.50 17.83
CA GLU A 42 7.14 6.09 17.63
C GLU A 42 6.29 5.52 16.49
N LEU A 43 6.96 4.90 15.52
CA LEU A 43 6.33 4.32 14.34
C LEU A 43 6.57 2.82 14.29
N SER A 44 5.49 2.07 14.17
CA SER A 44 5.57 0.66 13.80
C SER A 44 6.05 0.50 12.35
N PRO A 45 6.51 -0.69 11.94
CA PRO A 45 6.81 -0.96 10.54
C PRO A 45 5.62 -0.68 9.60
N LEU A 46 4.40 -0.98 10.04
CA LEU A 46 3.19 -0.70 9.25
C LEU A 46 2.92 0.79 9.14
N ALA A 47 3.12 1.55 10.20
CA ALA A 47 3.03 3.01 10.19
C ALA A 47 4.08 3.64 9.24
N CYS A 48 5.30 3.11 9.23
CA CYS A 48 6.34 3.52 8.27
C CYS A 48 5.93 3.22 6.82
N ALA A 49 5.35 2.03 6.57
CA ALA A 49 4.83 1.67 5.25
C ALA A 49 3.75 2.66 4.78
N TYR A 50 2.78 2.96 5.66
CA TYR A 50 1.73 3.92 5.35
C TYR A 50 2.27 5.33 5.10
N ALA A 51 3.14 5.84 5.96
CA ALA A 51 3.73 7.16 5.81
C ALA A 51 4.47 7.30 4.46
N ARG A 52 5.25 6.29 4.06
CA ARG A 52 5.95 6.24 2.77
C ARG A 52 4.99 6.14 1.60
N ALA A 53 3.98 5.28 1.68
CA ALA A 53 3.00 5.09 0.62
C ALA A 53 2.24 6.40 0.32
N ARG A 54 1.72 7.05 1.36
CA ARG A 54 1.04 8.33 1.23
C ARG A 54 2.00 9.47 0.86
N GLY A 55 3.21 9.42 1.42
CA GLY A 55 4.25 10.44 1.20
C GLY A 55 4.81 10.45 -0.22
N ALA A 56 4.68 9.35 -0.98
CA ALA A 56 5.13 9.26 -2.37
C ALA A 56 4.47 10.33 -3.26
N ASP A 57 3.17 10.58 -3.07
CA ASP A 57 2.45 11.70 -3.69
C ASP A 57 1.32 12.14 -2.77
N ARG A 58 1.61 13.09 -1.89
CA ARG A 58 0.65 13.59 -0.90
C ARG A 58 -0.54 14.33 -1.54
N MET A 59 -0.34 14.96 -2.68
CA MET A 59 -1.42 15.68 -3.37
C MET A 59 -2.43 14.71 -3.97
N SER A 60 -1.95 13.70 -4.69
CA SER A 60 -2.81 12.67 -5.27
C SER A 60 -3.45 11.78 -4.19
N SER A 61 -2.80 11.63 -3.04
CA SER A 61 -3.34 10.85 -1.91
C SER A 61 -4.39 11.60 -1.08
N PHE A 62 -4.71 12.85 -1.37
CA PHE A 62 -5.77 13.56 -0.68
C PHE A 62 -7.14 12.92 -0.98
N GLY A 63 -7.83 12.43 0.05
CA GLY A 63 -9.08 11.69 -0.10
C GLY A 63 -8.88 10.27 -0.66
N ASP A 64 -7.80 9.60 -0.29
CA ASP A 64 -7.47 8.25 -0.72
C ASP A 64 -8.29 7.14 -0.02
N TRP A 65 -8.16 5.93 -0.55
CA TRP A 65 -8.45 4.69 0.15
C TRP A 65 -7.14 4.02 0.56
N ILE A 66 -7.04 3.72 1.84
CA ILE A 66 -5.83 3.13 2.43
C ILE A 66 -5.96 1.62 2.42
N ALA A 67 -4.96 0.91 1.90
CA ALA A 67 -4.86 -0.53 2.00
C ALA A 67 -3.64 -0.93 2.83
N LEU A 68 -3.85 -1.75 3.85
CA LEU A 68 -2.81 -2.26 4.73
C LEU A 68 -2.68 -3.78 4.60
N SER A 69 -1.47 -4.28 4.63
CA SER A 69 -1.18 -5.71 4.53
C SER A 69 -1.30 -6.47 5.85
N ASP A 70 -1.36 -5.76 6.96
CA ASP A 70 -1.35 -6.30 8.32
C ASP A 70 -2.47 -5.67 9.17
N VAL A 71 -2.68 -6.24 10.35
CA VAL A 71 -3.59 -5.68 11.35
C VAL A 71 -3.18 -4.24 11.65
N CYS A 72 -4.11 -3.31 11.51
CA CYS A 72 -3.86 -1.89 11.78
C CYS A 72 -3.64 -1.67 13.26
N ASP A 73 -2.43 -1.27 13.62
CA ASP A 73 -2.02 -0.92 14.98
C ASP A 73 -2.33 0.55 15.33
N LEU A 74 -2.22 0.88 16.61
CA LEU A 74 -2.46 2.23 17.11
C LEU A 74 -1.55 3.28 16.48
N SER A 75 -0.26 2.96 16.25
CA SER A 75 0.70 3.86 15.62
C SER A 75 0.25 4.27 14.21
N THR A 76 -0.17 3.30 13.42
CA THR A 76 -0.70 3.50 12.07
C THR A 76 -2.02 4.30 12.11
N ALA A 77 -2.95 3.93 13.00
CA ALA A 77 -4.23 4.62 13.13
C ALA A 77 -4.08 6.10 13.50
N LYS A 78 -3.12 6.44 14.38
CA LYS A 78 -2.81 7.83 14.75
C LYS A 78 -2.32 8.66 13.57
N LEU A 79 -1.47 8.10 12.70
CA LEU A 79 -1.08 8.80 11.47
C LEU A 79 -2.29 9.03 10.55
N ILE A 80 -3.10 7.99 10.35
CA ILE A 80 -4.30 8.06 9.51
C ILE A 80 -5.30 9.08 10.05
N GLN A 81 -5.40 9.24 11.37
CA GLN A 81 -6.34 10.17 12.01
C GLN A 81 -6.17 11.61 11.52
N HIS A 82 -4.93 12.03 11.27
CA HIS A 82 -4.60 13.40 10.88
C HIS A 82 -4.69 13.64 9.37
N GLU A 83 -4.87 12.58 8.57
CA GLU A 83 -4.90 12.68 7.13
C GLU A 83 -6.33 12.70 6.57
N VAL A 84 -6.53 13.37 5.45
CA VAL A 84 -7.80 13.31 4.71
C VAL A 84 -7.80 12.06 3.85
N SER A 85 -8.61 11.08 4.24
CA SER A 85 -8.82 9.82 3.51
C SER A 85 -10.31 9.44 3.53
N ASP A 86 -10.75 8.63 2.58
CA ASP A 86 -12.15 8.24 2.45
C ASP A 86 -12.47 6.92 3.14
N GLY A 87 -11.49 6.04 3.21
CA GLY A 87 -11.67 4.76 3.88
C GLY A 87 -10.35 4.00 4.02
N ILE A 88 -10.46 2.87 4.69
CA ILE A 88 -9.35 1.96 4.95
C ILE A 88 -9.81 0.51 4.81
N ILE A 89 -8.93 -0.33 4.26
CA ILE A 89 -9.07 -1.78 4.25
C ILE A 89 -7.83 -2.42 4.87
N ALA A 90 -8.03 -3.35 5.79
CA ALA A 90 -6.99 -4.12 6.46
C ALA A 90 -7.51 -5.52 6.84
N PRO A 91 -6.63 -6.50 7.09
CA PRO A 91 -7.05 -7.83 7.57
C PRO A 91 -7.62 -7.82 9.00
N GLY A 92 -7.38 -6.75 9.75
CA GLY A 92 -7.91 -6.56 11.10
C GLY A 92 -7.51 -5.20 11.66
N TYR A 93 -7.96 -4.93 12.87
CA TYR A 93 -7.70 -3.68 13.59
C TYR A 93 -7.52 -3.99 15.07
N ASP A 94 -6.46 -3.49 15.70
CA ASP A 94 -6.36 -3.48 17.15
C ASP A 94 -7.50 -2.65 17.76
N ALA A 95 -7.94 -3.00 18.95
CA ALA A 95 -9.13 -2.38 19.56
C ALA A 95 -8.99 -0.86 19.71
N ASP A 96 -7.84 -0.39 20.16
CA ASP A 96 -7.51 1.03 20.32
C ASP A 96 -7.34 1.75 18.97
N ALA A 97 -6.75 1.09 17.97
CA ALA A 97 -6.66 1.60 16.61
C ALA A 97 -8.05 1.78 15.98
N LEU A 98 -8.93 0.81 16.20
CA LEU A 98 -10.31 0.86 15.69
C LEU A 98 -11.08 2.03 16.28
N GLU A 99 -10.94 2.30 17.58
CA GLU A 99 -11.59 3.45 18.23
C GLU A 99 -11.09 4.79 17.68
N VAL A 100 -9.79 4.92 17.40
CA VAL A 100 -9.22 6.10 16.74
C VAL A 100 -9.84 6.28 15.34
N LEU A 101 -9.89 5.22 14.54
CA LEU A 101 -10.44 5.28 13.17
C LEU A 101 -11.94 5.58 13.16
N LYS A 102 -12.73 5.00 14.07
CA LYS A 102 -14.17 5.28 14.21
C LYS A 102 -14.47 6.75 14.51
N SER A 103 -13.56 7.46 15.19
CA SER A 103 -13.73 8.87 15.49
C SER A 103 -13.63 9.80 14.27
N LYS A 104 -13.03 9.32 13.16
CA LYS A 104 -12.88 10.10 11.93
C LYS A 104 -14.23 10.41 11.29
N LYS A 105 -14.30 11.53 10.56
CA LYS A 105 -15.52 11.99 9.84
C LYS A 105 -16.79 11.92 10.69
N LYS A 106 -16.67 12.21 11.99
CA LYS A 106 -17.80 12.15 12.94
C LYS A 106 -18.51 10.77 12.95
N GLY A 107 -17.74 9.69 12.81
CA GLY A 107 -18.24 8.32 12.76
C GLY A 107 -18.59 7.80 11.35
N GLY A 108 -18.42 8.61 10.31
CA GLY A 108 -18.71 8.24 8.92
C GLY A 108 -17.50 7.76 8.11
N TYR A 109 -16.39 7.44 8.77
CA TYR A 109 -15.21 6.91 8.07
C TYR A 109 -15.43 5.45 7.68
N ALA A 110 -15.18 5.11 6.41
CA ALA A 110 -15.35 3.75 5.92
C ALA A 110 -14.20 2.86 6.39
N ILE A 111 -14.52 1.86 7.22
CA ILE A 111 -13.55 0.88 7.75
C ILE A 111 -13.98 -0.49 7.26
N VAL A 112 -13.14 -1.13 6.44
CA VAL A 112 -13.41 -2.42 5.82
C VAL A 112 -12.40 -3.44 6.32
N GLN A 113 -12.87 -4.59 6.77
CA GLN A 113 -12.03 -5.73 7.07
C GLN A 113 -12.08 -6.71 5.91
N ILE A 114 -10.90 -7.14 5.43
CA ILE A 114 -10.75 -8.20 4.44
C ILE A 114 -10.32 -9.49 5.13
N ASP A 115 -10.82 -10.62 4.61
CA ASP A 115 -10.30 -11.92 5.00
C ASP A 115 -8.83 -12.03 4.58
N ALA A 116 -7.96 -12.33 5.55
CA ALA A 116 -6.52 -12.48 5.30
C ALA A 116 -6.20 -13.64 4.36
N ASP A 117 -7.06 -14.66 4.33
CA ASP A 117 -6.92 -15.85 3.52
C ASP A 117 -7.70 -15.77 2.19
N TYR A 118 -8.23 -14.59 1.87
CA TYR A 118 -8.95 -14.39 0.62
C TYR A 118 -8.06 -14.64 -0.61
N GLU A 119 -8.45 -15.63 -1.41
CA GLU A 119 -7.81 -15.91 -2.70
C GLU A 119 -8.74 -15.45 -3.84
N PRO A 120 -8.30 -14.48 -4.67
CA PRO A 120 -9.10 -14.02 -5.79
C PRO A 120 -9.27 -15.11 -6.85
N LYS A 121 -10.44 -15.16 -7.50
CA LYS A 121 -10.72 -16.11 -8.57
C LYS A 121 -9.73 -15.90 -9.74
N PRO A 122 -9.39 -16.99 -10.48
CA PRO A 122 -8.51 -16.88 -11.65
C PRO A 122 -9.06 -16.00 -12.77
N LEU A 123 -10.39 -15.94 -12.90
CA LEU A 123 -11.09 -15.12 -13.89
C LEU A 123 -11.70 -13.90 -13.23
N GLU A 124 -11.44 -12.74 -13.82
CA GLU A 124 -12.09 -11.47 -13.51
C GLU A 124 -13.24 -11.21 -14.46
N THR A 125 -14.39 -10.86 -13.91
CA THR A 125 -15.58 -10.53 -14.69
C THR A 125 -16.06 -9.12 -14.40
N ARG A 126 -16.47 -8.40 -15.44
CA ARG A 126 -17.08 -7.08 -15.31
C ARG A 126 -18.26 -6.97 -16.28
N THR A 127 -19.43 -6.65 -15.76
CA THR A 127 -20.63 -6.41 -16.58
C THR A 127 -20.88 -4.91 -16.74
N VAL A 128 -20.97 -4.47 -17.99
CA VAL A 128 -21.25 -3.07 -18.35
C VAL A 128 -22.33 -3.06 -19.41
N PHE A 129 -23.45 -2.38 -19.15
CA PHE A 129 -24.59 -2.30 -20.06
C PHE A 129 -25.09 -3.66 -20.58
N GLY A 130 -25.10 -4.70 -19.73
CA GLY A 130 -25.55 -6.03 -20.10
C GLY A 130 -24.53 -6.89 -20.84
N VAL A 131 -23.34 -6.36 -21.16
CA VAL A 131 -22.22 -7.11 -21.73
C VAL A 131 -21.27 -7.52 -20.61
N THR A 132 -20.95 -8.77 -20.50
CA THR A 132 -19.98 -9.31 -19.53
C THR A 132 -18.64 -9.50 -20.21
N PHE A 133 -17.63 -8.77 -19.71
CA PHE A 133 -16.24 -8.99 -20.04
C PHE A 133 -15.65 -10.01 -19.05
N GLU A 134 -14.95 -10.99 -19.56
CA GLU A 134 -14.22 -11.98 -18.76
C GLU A 134 -12.80 -12.10 -19.26
N GLN A 135 -11.84 -12.08 -18.32
CA GLN A 135 -10.42 -12.23 -18.63
C GLN A 135 -9.69 -12.94 -17.51
N GLY A 136 -8.55 -13.53 -17.82
CA GLY A 136 -7.64 -14.03 -16.81
C GLY A 136 -7.08 -12.89 -15.98
N ARG A 137 -7.01 -13.09 -14.67
CA ARG A 137 -6.36 -12.14 -13.76
C ARG A 137 -4.86 -12.09 -14.07
N GLN A 138 -4.28 -10.91 -13.95
CA GLN A 138 -2.82 -10.79 -14.02
C GLN A 138 -2.19 -11.38 -12.76
N ASP A 139 -1.73 -12.62 -12.84
CA ASP A 139 -1.12 -13.40 -11.75
C ASP A 139 0.40 -13.51 -11.85
N LEU A 140 1.02 -12.69 -12.71
CA LEU A 140 2.48 -12.69 -12.90
C LEU A 140 3.19 -12.58 -11.54
N ASP A 141 4.06 -13.56 -11.27
CA ASP A 141 4.93 -13.53 -10.10
C ASP A 141 6.05 -12.50 -10.32
N ILE A 142 6.06 -11.48 -9.45
CA ILE A 142 7.08 -10.41 -9.48
C ILE A 142 8.00 -10.61 -8.29
N SER A 143 9.14 -11.24 -8.57
CA SER A 143 10.20 -11.52 -7.59
C SER A 143 11.57 -11.27 -8.19
N ASN A 144 12.61 -11.31 -7.37
CA ASN A 144 13.99 -11.24 -7.85
C ASN A 144 14.31 -12.37 -8.82
N GLU A 145 13.79 -13.56 -8.54
CA GLU A 145 14.02 -14.78 -9.29
C GLU A 145 13.38 -14.75 -10.69
N THR A 146 12.24 -14.08 -10.81
CA THR A 146 11.52 -13.99 -12.08
C THR A 146 11.90 -12.79 -12.92
N MET A 147 12.21 -11.64 -12.29
CA MET A 147 12.32 -10.36 -13.00
C MET A 147 13.75 -9.82 -13.10
N LEU A 148 14.64 -10.14 -12.16
CA LEU A 148 15.94 -9.48 -12.05
C LEU A 148 17.15 -10.39 -12.28
N GLN A 149 16.95 -11.57 -12.89
CA GLN A 149 18.06 -12.49 -13.19
C GLN A 149 18.84 -12.11 -14.44
N ASN A 150 18.20 -11.50 -15.43
CA ASN A 150 18.83 -11.10 -16.67
C ASN A 150 19.02 -9.58 -16.74
N VAL A 151 20.10 -9.08 -16.14
CA VAL A 151 20.45 -7.67 -16.21
C VAL A 151 21.10 -7.37 -17.57
N VAL A 152 20.43 -6.60 -18.41
CA VAL A 152 20.85 -6.28 -19.77
C VAL A 152 21.59 -4.96 -19.90
N THR A 153 21.59 -4.12 -18.88
CA THR A 153 22.31 -2.84 -18.84
C THR A 153 23.82 -3.03 -18.82
N GLU A 154 24.60 -2.02 -19.19
CA GLU A 154 26.07 -2.06 -19.16
C GLU A 154 26.57 -2.35 -17.73
N ASN A 155 26.10 -1.62 -16.73
CA ASN A 155 26.34 -1.97 -15.34
C ASN A 155 25.44 -3.14 -14.93
N LYS A 156 26.05 -4.27 -14.60
CA LYS A 156 25.36 -5.49 -14.17
C LYS A 156 25.11 -5.57 -12.67
N VAL A 157 25.70 -4.67 -11.90
CA VAL A 157 25.59 -4.69 -10.43
C VAL A 157 24.32 -3.92 -10.01
N ILE A 158 23.42 -4.63 -9.36
CA ILE A 158 22.20 -4.05 -8.75
C ILE A 158 22.28 -4.32 -7.24
N SER A 159 22.29 -3.27 -6.42
CA SER A 159 22.27 -3.41 -4.96
C SER A 159 20.94 -4.01 -4.46
N ASP A 160 20.93 -4.54 -3.25
CA ASP A 160 19.69 -5.07 -2.66
C ASP A 160 18.59 -4.01 -2.51
N GLU A 161 18.96 -2.76 -2.24
CA GLU A 161 18.03 -1.64 -2.21
C GLU A 161 17.41 -1.38 -3.57
N GLN A 162 18.24 -1.34 -4.61
CA GLN A 162 17.77 -1.16 -5.99
C GLN A 162 16.87 -2.32 -6.45
N ARG A 163 17.22 -3.57 -6.08
CA ARG A 163 16.38 -4.75 -6.37
C ARG A 163 15.02 -4.62 -5.73
N ARG A 164 15.00 -4.30 -4.45
CA ARG A 164 13.76 -4.07 -3.70
C ARG A 164 12.90 -2.99 -4.34
N ASP A 165 13.49 -1.86 -4.68
CA ASP A 165 12.75 -0.73 -5.24
C ASP A 165 12.23 -1.02 -6.65
N LEU A 166 12.99 -1.79 -7.47
CA LEU A 166 12.53 -2.28 -8.77
C LEU A 166 11.34 -3.25 -8.62
N ILE A 167 11.36 -4.16 -7.66
CA ILE A 167 10.24 -5.07 -7.38
C ILE A 167 9.00 -4.30 -6.92
N ILE A 168 9.16 -3.31 -6.04
CA ILE A 168 8.03 -2.44 -5.62
C ILE A 168 7.45 -1.73 -6.84
N SER A 169 8.30 -1.15 -7.68
CA SER A 169 7.91 -0.44 -8.90
C SER A 169 7.11 -1.33 -9.86
N LEU A 170 7.60 -2.54 -10.13
CA LEU A 170 6.92 -3.51 -11.00
C LEU A 170 5.56 -3.94 -10.44
N ILE A 171 5.46 -4.16 -9.12
CA ILE A 171 4.20 -4.51 -8.47
C ILE A 171 3.21 -3.34 -8.55
N VAL A 172 3.66 -2.11 -8.31
CA VAL A 172 2.80 -0.92 -8.41
C VAL A 172 2.31 -0.76 -9.85
N LEU A 173 3.20 -0.89 -10.83
CA LEU A 173 2.87 -0.82 -12.25
C LEU A 173 1.76 -1.80 -12.65
N LYS A 174 1.78 -3.02 -12.11
CA LYS A 174 0.75 -4.05 -12.34
C LYS A 174 -0.67 -3.56 -12.00
N TYR A 175 -0.81 -2.63 -11.05
CA TYR A 175 -2.09 -2.11 -10.56
C TYR A 175 -2.42 -0.70 -11.06
N THR A 176 -1.60 -0.11 -11.90
CA THR A 176 -1.90 1.19 -12.53
C THR A 176 -2.81 1.02 -13.75
N GLN A 177 -3.68 2.02 -13.98
CA GLN A 177 -4.63 1.95 -15.11
C GLN A 177 -3.99 2.28 -16.45
N SER A 178 -2.97 3.14 -16.45
CA SER A 178 -2.25 3.56 -17.64
C SER A 178 -0.76 3.63 -17.31
N ASN A 179 0.04 2.91 -18.05
CA ASN A 179 1.47 2.76 -17.85
C ASN A 179 2.22 2.75 -19.18
#